data_08e94dd9a95f02d441293fd6aaeaa06c
#
_entry.id   08e94dd9a95f02d441293fd6aaeaa06c
#
_cell.length_a   1.000
_cell.length_b   1.000
_cell.length_c   1.000
_cell.angle_alpha   90.00
_cell.angle_beta   90.00
_cell.angle_gamma   90.00
#
_symmetry.space_group_name_H-M   'P 1'
#
loop_
_entity.id
_entity.type
_entity.pdbx_description
1 polymer ?
#
loop_
_entity_poly.entity_id
_entity_poly.type
_entity_poly.pdbx_seq_one_letter_code
_entity_poly.pdbx_strand_id
1 'polypeptide(L)'
;LKEGVRSRRQGSNLSLDNYSVKVVVREVNGVTVRFRIGRGHRVASYDPVPQSYEVSPVVEEAYLLGTYYSGEYGKAYMKFYSERDGKVYIVYDPVGHKPYFLTNRSPEELREVRKIVEHPSFDSFEIVEKVDLLRMRKVVLTKVVVKDPLAVRELRNYVENAYEAKIKYHHNYTYDLQLIPGMRYTVNGGRISKVRVEVSPSTRALLAKLTEGLPEERRRYFEEFAELFEEKPPEPRILAVDIEVYTPVETRVPDPEEAPYPVISVALAGSDGLRKVLVLARQVEFGDLKTLPEGCAVEVFDSERALLLELFRIIGSYSVILTFNGDSFDLPYLINRALNLGIDRELIPFEVVEDFITVRHGIHIDLYRFFDIEAIQNYAFGSAYKEKTLDAIARALLGESKVEIEVGVSVLPLCDLVRYNMRDAELTLKLVLGNGKMVWRLIVLITRISKMGIEEVTRRKVSAWIKSLLFWEHRRRG
;
A
#
# COMPACT_ATOMS: atom_id res chain seq x y z
N LEU A 1 -27.96 3.49 -39.39
CA LEU A 1 -27.89 2.95 -38.01
C LEU A 1 -28.97 1.88 -37.79
N LYS A 2 -29.11 0.91 -38.70
CA LYS A 2 -30.11 -0.16 -38.58
C LYS A 2 -29.56 -1.53 -38.99
N GLU A 3 -28.34 -1.89 -38.57
CA GLU A 3 -27.90 -3.28 -38.77
C GLU A 3 -26.95 -3.66 -37.66
N GLY A 4 -27.32 -4.69 -36.91
CA GLY A 4 -26.38 -5.46 -36.08
C GLY A 4 -26.49 -5.39 -34.56
N VAL A 5 -27.52 -4.77 -33.96
CA VAL A 5 -27.67 -4.77 -32.50
C VAL A 5 -28.64 -5.88 -32.07
N ARG A 6 -28.13 -7.08 -31.74
CA ARG A 6 -28.91 -8.06 -30.97
C ARG A 6 -29.07 -7.59 -29.53
N SER A 7 -30.15 -6.89 -29.22
CA SER A 7 -30.49 -6.50 -27.85
C SER A 7 -31.06 -7.70 -27.10
N ARG A 8 -30.23 -8.41 -26.35
CA ARG A 8 -30.75 -9.26 -25.26
C ARG A 8 -31.17 -8.32 -24.11
N ARG A 9 -32.44 -8.02 -24.00
CA ARG A 9 -33.04 -7.41 -22.81
C ARG A 9 -33.05 -8.46 -21.68
N GLN A 10 -32.00 -8.55 -20.91
CA GLN A 10 -32.04 -9.18 -19.59
C GLN A 10 -32.15 -8.07 -18.54
N GLY A 11 -33.38 -7.74 -18.17
CA GLY A 11 -33.64 -6.90 -17.01
C GLY A 11 -33.68 -7.78 -15.76
N SER A 12 -32.65 -7.76 -14.93
CA SER A 12 -32.76 -8.28 -13.58
C SER A 12 -33.13 -7.13 -12.64
N ASN A 13 -34.33 -7.22 -12.05
CA ASN A 13 -34.72 -6.34 -10.95
C ASN A 13 -34.09 -6.91 -9.67
N LEU A 14 -33.05 -6.27 -9.15
CA LEU A 14 -32.57 -6.51 -7.80
C LEU A 14 -33.33 -5.56 -6.87
N SER A 15 -34.29 -6.10 -6.14
CA SER A 15 -35.02 -5.40 -5.08
C SER A 15 -34.20 -5.49 -3.80
N LEU A 16 -33.70 -4.38 -3.34
CA LEU A 16 -33.15 -4.21 -2.01
C LEU A 16 -33.98 -3.10 -1.35
N ASP A 17 -34.84 -3.47 -0.43
CA ASP A 17 -35.64 -2.60 0.44
C ASP A 17 -36.24 -1.35 -0.21
N ASN A 18 -37.22 -1.52 -1.08
CA ASN A 18 -38.00 -0.48 -1.77
C ASN A 18 -37.27 0.38 -2.83
N TYR A 19 -36.04 0.01 -3.23
CA TYR A 19 -35.33 0.69 -4.32
C TYR A 19 -35.01 -0.30 -5.45
N SER A 20 -35.49 -0.05 -6.65
CA SER A 20 -35.13 -0.82 -7.83
C SER A 20 -33.94 -0.18 -8.55
N VAL A 21 -32.83 -0.90 -8.66
CA VAL A 21 -31.74 -0.56 -9.56
C VAL A 21 -32.00 -1.26 -10.89
N LYS A 22 -32.17 -0.49 -11.97
CA LYS A 22 -32.31 -1.07 -13.31
C LYS A 22 -30.93 -1.15 -13.94
N VAL A 23 -30.46 -2.38 -14.18
CA VAL A 23 -29.23 -2.62 -14.93
C VAL A 23 -29.59 -2.93 -16.39
N VAL A 24 -29.13 -2.11 -17.31
CA VAL A 24 -29.24 -2.34 -18.75
C VAL A 24 -27.86 -2.73 -19.26
N VAL A 25 -27.74 -3.94 -19.80
CA VAL A 25 -26.49 -4.43 -20.40
C VAL A 25 -26.58 -4.34 -21.92
N ARG A 26 -25.59 -3.77 -22.55
CA ARG A 26 -25.41 -3.77 -24.00
C ARG A 26 -24.01 -4.29 -24.32
N GLU A 27 -23.94 -5.19 -25.26
CA GLU A 27 -22.66 -5.61 -25.84
C GLU A 27 -22.47 -4.87 -27.17
N VAL A 28 -21.33 -4.22 -27.31
CA VAL A 28 -20.96 -3.47 -28.51
C VAL A 28 -19.53 -3.82 -28.86
N ASN A 29 -19.29 -4.41 -30.01
CA ASN A 29 -17.96 -4.82 -30.50
C ASN A 29 -17.12 -5.61 -29.47
N GLY A 30 -17.74 -6.56 -28.74
CA GLY A 30 -17.06 -7.34 -27.70
C GLY A 30 -16.85 -6.60 -26.37
N VAL A 31 -17.35 -5.38 -26.23
CA VAL A 31 -17.29 -4.62 -24.97
C VAL A 31 -18.65 -4.66 -24.28
N THR A 32 -18.66 -5.08 -23.02
CA THR A 32 -19.86 -5.09 -22.19
C THR A 32 -20.05 -3.73 -21.53
N VAL A 33 -21.08 -2.98 -21.96
CA VAL A 33 -21.47 -1.70 -21.34
C VAL A 33 -22.66 -1.93 -20.42
N ARG A 34 -22.51 -1.64 -19.13
CA ARG A 34 -23.59 -1.74 -18.14
C ARG A 34 -24.02 -0.35 -17.69
N PHE A 35 -25.31 -0.08 -17.81
CA PHE A 35 -25.91 1.15 -17.29
C PHE A 35 -26.64 0.81 -15.99
N ARG A 36 -26.19 1.38 -14.89
CA ARG A 36 -26.91 1.32 -13.61
C ARG A 36 -27.73 2.59 -13.46
N ILE A 37 -29.02 2.45 -13.52
CA ILE A 37 -29.98 3.55 -13.36
C ILE A 37 -30.66 3.35 -12.01
N GLY A 38 -30.27 4.14 -11.00
CA GLY A 38 -30.85 4.12 -9.66
C GLY A 38 -31.81 5.29 -9.45
N ARG A 39 -33.01 5.01 -8.92
CA ARG A 39 -33.90 6.07 -8.42
C ARG A 39 -33.79 6.12 -6.90
N GLY A 40 -33.10 7.16 -6.38
CA GLY A 40 -33.05 7.44 -4.93
C GLY A 40 -31.67 7.50 -4.32
N HIS A 41 -31.51 8.33 -3.28
CA HIS A 41 -30.24 8.66 -2.63
C HIS A 41 -29.79 7.68 -1.53
N ARG A 42 -30.42 6.52 -1.40
CA ARG A 42 -30.02 5.51 -0.42
C ARG A 42 -29.60 4.24 -1.15
N VAL A 43 -28.31 3.98 -1.18
CA VAL A 43 -27.79 2.63 -1.44
C VAL A 43 -27.98 1.89 -0.11
N ALA A 44 -29.07 1.14 0.02
CA ALA A 44 -29.24 0.21 1.10
C ALA A 44 -28.40 -1.02 0.81
N SER A 45 -27.67 -1.47 1.79
CA SER A 45 -26.87 -2.69 1.90
C SER A 45 -26.02 -3.06 0.66
N TYR A 46 -24.72 -2.96 0.83
CA TYR A 46 -23.76 -3.68 0.02
C TYR A 46 -23.92 -5.17 0.23
N ASP A 47 -24.07 -5.95 -0.85
CA ASP A 47 -23.70 -7.35 -0.78
C ASP A 47 -22.24 -7.39 -0.33
N PRO A 48 -21.93 -8.08 0.79
CA PRO A 48 -20.57 -8.16 1.25
C PRO A 48 -19.72 -8.83 0.17
N VAL A 49 -18.87 -8.04 -0.46
CA VAL A 49 -17.78 -8.60 -1.27
C VAL A 49 -17.01 -9.53 -0.35
N PRO A 50 -16.57 -10.69 -0.84
CA PRO A 50 -15.63 -11.50 -0.09
C PRO A 50 -14.51 -10.60 0.39
N GLN A 51 -14.46 -10.35 1.70
CA GLN A 51 -13.49 -9.43 2.26
C GLN A 51 -12.10 -10.03 2.02
N SER A 52 -11.22 -9.25 1.39
CA SER A 52 -9.84 -9.64 1.17
C SER A 52 -9.01 -9.63 2.46
N TYR A 53 -9.64 -9.48 3.62
CA TYR A 53 -8.97 -9.37 4.91
C TYR A 53 -9.73 -10.05 6.05
N GLU A 54 -8.98 -10.35 7.11
CA GLU A 54 -9.50 -10.90 8.35
C GLU A 54 -8.68 -10.38 9.54
N VAL A 55 -9.34 -9.94 10.61
CA VAL A 55 -8.67 -9.65 11.88
C VAL A 55 -8.59 -10.97 12.65
N SER A 56 -7.39 -11.49 12.86
CA SER A 56 -7.21 -12.81 13.46
C SER A 56 -6.01 -12.86 14.40
N PRO A 57 -6.10 -13.55 15.54
CA PRO A 57 -4.94 -13.82 16.39
C PRO A 57 -4.09 -15.00 15.87
N VAL A 58 -4.55 -15.69 14.83
CA VAL A 58 -3.87 -16.86 14.24
C VAL A 58 -3.61 -16.63 12.77
N VAL A 59 -2.42 -16.93 12.33
CA VAL A 59 -2.00 -16.89 10.92
C VAL A 59 -1.20 -18.14 10.62
N GLU A 60 -1.61 -18.86 9.59
CA GLU A 60 -0.86 -19.98 9.04
C GLU A 60 -0.06 -19.50 7.83
N GLU A 61 1.24 -19.74 7.81
CA GLU A 61 2.15 -19.43 6.70
C GLU A 61 1.76 -18.27 5.78
N ALA A 62 1.94 -17.03 6.24
CA ALA A 62 1.63 -15.85 5.47
C ALA A 62 2.80 -14.87 5.43
N TYR A 63 2.90 -14.10 4.34
CA TYR A 63 3.94 -13.10 4.14
C TYR A 63 3.66 -11.84 4.95
N LEU A 64 4.61 -11.43 5.79
CA LEU A 64 4.53 -10.16 6.51
C LEU A 64 4.68 -9.00 5.51
N LEU A 65 3.64 -8.19 5.31
CA LEU A 65 3.67 -7.02 4.43
C LEU A 65 4.27 -5.79 5.10
N GLY A 66 4.04 -5.64 6.41
CA GLY A 66 4.55 -4.54 7.20
C GLY A 66 4.00 -4.54 8.62
N THR A 67 4.56 -3.65 9.42
CA THR A 67 4.15 -3.38 10.81
C THR A 67 3.64 -1.94 10.91
N TYR A 68 2.61 -1.73 11.71
CA TYR A 68 1.89 -0.46 11.82
C TYR A 68 1.55 -0.16 13.28
N TYR A 69 1.07 1.03 13.55
CA TYR A 69 0.54 1.41 14.86
C TYR A 69 -0.93 1.81 14.73
N SER A 70 -1.76 1.27 15.60
CA SER A 70 -3.16 1.68 15.74
C SER A 70 -3.31 2.62 16.93
N GLY A 71 -3.66 3.88 16.67
CA GLY A 71 -3.96 4.84 17.71
C GLY A 71 -5.24 4.49 18.49
N GLU A 72 -6.20 3.84 17.85
CA GLU A 72 -7.44 3.38 18.48
C GLU A 72 -7.20 2.33 19.57
N TYR A 73 -6.36 1.33 19.26
CA TYR A 73 -6.06 0.23 20.19
C TYR A 73 -4.79 0.47 21.03
N GLY A 74 -4.03 1.54 20.75
CA GLY A 74 -2.75 1.83 21.40
C GLY A 74 -1.69 0.74 21.19
N LYS A 75 -1.78 -0.03 20.11
CA LYS A 75 -0.95 -1.24 19.86
C LYS A 75 -0.33 -1.22 18.48
N ALA A 76 0.81 -1.91 18.37
CA ALA A 76 1.32 -2.31 17.07
C ALA A 76 0.41 -3.37 16.44
N TYR A 77 0.36 -3.41 15.12
CA TYR A 77 -0.27 -4.48 14.39
C TYR A 77 0.53 -4.82 13.12
N MET A 78 0.32 -6.00 12.62
CA MET A 78 0.96 -6.55 11.44
C MET A 78 -0.08 -6.85 10.37
N LYS A 79 0.27 -6.64 9.11
CA LYS A 79 -0.51 -7.13 7.96
C LYS A 79 0.24 -8.31 7.34
N PHE A 80 -0.43 -9.44 7.21
CA PHE A 80 0.10 -10.65 6.59
C PHE A 80 -0.74 -11.01 5.37
N TYR A 81 -0.10 -11.34 4.26
CA TYR A 81 -0.77 -11.87 3.07
C TYR A 81 -0.63 -13.38 2.99
N SER A 82 -1.75 -14.09 2.92
CA SER A 82 -1.82 -15.54 2.75
C SER A 82 -2.10 -15.90 1.29
N GLU A 83 -1.22 -16.68 0.66
CA GLU A 83 -1.43 -17.21 -0.69
C GLU A 83 -2.48 -18.31 -0.74
N ARG A 84 -2.74 -18.98 0.39
CA ARG A 84 -3.70 -20.08 0.47
C ARG A 84 -5.13 -19.65 0.13
N ASP A 85 -5.53 -18.49 0.59
CA ASP A 85 -6.89 -17.97 0.43
C ASP A 85 -6.97 -16.55 -0.15
N GLY A 86 -5.81 -15.94 -0.47
CA GLY A 86 -5.72 -14.61 -1.05
C GLY A 86 -6.08 -13.46 -0.11
N LYS A 87 -6.16 -13.71 1.21
CA LYS A 87 -6.54 -12.72 2.21
C LYS A 87 -5.36 -12.02 2.86
N VAL A 88 -5.64 -10.81 3.35
CA VAL A 88 -4.76 -10.10 4.28
C VAL A 88 -5.24 -10.33 5.71
N TYR A 89 -4.37 -10.84 6.57
CA TYR A 89 -4.63 -11.02 8.00
C TYR A 89 -4.05 -9.84 8.77
N ILE A 90 -4.90 -9.20 9.57
CA ILE A 90 -4.50 -8.13 10.49
C ILE A 90 -4.35 -8.75 11.88
N VAL A 91 -3.12 -8.69 12.40
CA VAL A 91 -2.79 -9.25 13.71
C VAL A 91 -2.32 -8.13 14.62
N TYR A 92 -3.10 -7.80 15.62
CA TYR A 92 -2.67 -6.89 16.69
C TYR A 92 -1.62 -7.56 17.56
N ASP A 93 -0.70 -6.75 18.09
CA ASP A 93 0.42 -7.23 18.92
C ASP A 93 0.01 -8.37 19.88
N PRO A 94 0.48 -9.60 19.64
CA PRO A 94 0.15 -10.74 20.48
C PRO A 94 1.10 -10.97 21.63
N VAL A 95 2.24 -10.23 21.67
CA VAL A 95 3.31 -10.43 22.66
C VAL A 95 3.31 -9.39 23.77
N GLY A 96 2.51 -8.32 23.64
CA GLY A 96 2.41 -7.26 24.65
C GLY A 96 3.64 -6.34 24.66
N HIS A 97 4.23 -6.07 23.49
CA HIS A 97 5.37 -5.19 23.35
C HIS A 97 5.01 -3.74 23.78
N LYS A 98 5.88 -3.15 24.61
CA LYS A 98 5.67 -1.79 25.11
C LYS A 98 6.65 -0.80 24.50
N PRO A 99 6.20 0.45 24.24
CA PRO A 99 7.10 1.51 23.79
C PRO A 99 8.09 1.90 24.91
N TYR A 100 9.26 2.38 24.50
CA TYR A 100 10.31 2.79 25.42
C TYR A 100 11.31 3.77 24.80
N PHE A 101 12.16 4.32 25.61
CA PHE A 101 13.43 4.94 25.24
C PHE A 101 14.53 4.56 26.24
N LEU A 102 15.79 4.80 25.87
CA LEU A 102 16.93 4.48 26.70
C LEU A 102 17.58 5.77 27.23
N THR A 103 18.17 5.70 28.42
CA THR A 103 18.97 6.80 29.00
C THR A 103 20.13 6.27 29.81
N ASN A 104 21.16 7.09 29.98
CA ASN A 104 22.32 6.77 30.82
C ASN A 104 22.09 7.08 32.32
N ARG A 105 20.94 7.64 32.70
CA ARG A 105 20.59 7.84 34.11
C ARG A 105 20.21 6.52 34.77
N SER A 106 20.60 6.35 36.04
CA SER A 106 20.19 5.16 36.80
C SER A 106 18.69 5.19 37.14
N PRO A 107 18.07 4.04 37.45
CA PRO A 107 16.69 4.00 37.92
C PRO A 107 16.46 4.82 39.19
N GLU A 108 17.45 4.93 40.07
CA GLU A 108 17.41 5.70 41.30
C GLU A 108 17.27 7.20 40.98
N GLU A 109 18.12 7.74 40.12
CA GLU A 109 18.06 9.12 39.66
C GLU A 109 16.75 9.43 38.94
N LEU A 110 16.24 8.47 38.16
CA LEU A 110 14.98 8.65 37.42
C LEU A 110 13.75 8.64 38.33
N ARG A 111 13.79 7.96 39.48
CA ARG A 111 12.71 7.99 40.48
C ARG A 111 12.52 9.38 41.10
N GLU A 112 13.55 10.20 41.09
CA GLU A 112 13.48 11.60 41.57
C GLU A 112 12.82 12.53 40.54
N VAL A 113 12.73 12.12 39.28
CA VAL A 113 12.08 12.87 38.21
C VAL A 113 10.58 12.62 38.25
N ARG A 114 9.84 13.34 39.08
CA ARG A 114 8.39 13.15 39.25
C ARG A 114 7.62 13.13 37.94
N LYS A 115 7.97 13.98 36.98
CA LYS A 115 7.32 14.03 35.66
C LYS A 115 7.43 12.74 34.88
N ILE A 116 8.36 11.85 35.19
CA ILE A 116 8.45 10.52 34.59
C ILE A 116 7.63 9.52 35.40
N VAL A 117 7.88 9.41 36.71
CA VAL A 117 7.27 8.37 37.55
C VAL A 117 5.79 8.60 37.83
N GLU A 118 5.35 9.83 37.87
CA GLU A 118 3.93 10.21 38.07
C GLU A 118 3.15 10.30 36.74
N HIS A 119 3.82 10.08 35.59
CA HIS A 119 3.14 10.17 34.31
C HIS A 119 2.19 8.97 34.13
N PRO A 120 0.91 9.19 33.70
CA PRO A 120 -0.10 8.12 33.60
C PRO A 120 0.33 6.93 32.72
N SER A 121 1.14 7.21 31.71
CA SER A 121 1.67 6.18 30.80
C SER A 121 2.98 5.56 31.26
N PHE A 122 3.57 5.98 32.38
CA PHE A 122 4.77 5.33 32.90
C PHE A 122 4.45 3.88 33.32
N ASP A 123 5.33 2.94 33.01
CA ASP A 123 5.17 1.53 33.33
C ASP A 123 6.28 1.05 34.26
N SER A 124 7.53 1.08 33.79
CA SER A 124 8.65 0.50 34.54
C SER A 124 10.01 1.04 34.08
N PHE A 125 11.02 0.77 34.88
CA PHE A 125 12.43 0.85 34.51
C PHE A 125 13.03 -0.54 34.37
N GLU A 126 13.80 -0.76 33.31
CA GLU A 126 14.58 -1.98 33.06
C GLU A 126 16.04 -1.60 32.84
N ILE A 127 16.99 -2.36 33.42
CA ILE A 127 18.41 -2.17 33.13
C ILE A 127 18.77 -3.04 31.94
N VAL A 128 19.41 -2.46 30.93
CA VAL A 128 19.81 -3.13 29.70
C VAL A 128 21.28 -2.85 29.40
N GLU A 129 22.00 -3.86 28.93
CA GLU A 129 23.35 -3.70 28.38
C GLU A 129 23.27 -3.49 26.87
N LYS A 130 23.96 -2.49 26.35
CA LYS A 130 24.06 -2.15 24.95
C LYS A 130 25.49 -1.91 24.51
N VAL A 131 25.76 -2.01 23.22
CA VAL A 131 27.06 -1.69 22.63
C VAL A 131 27.07 -0.27 22.11
N ASP A 132 27.94 0.59 22.65
CA ASP A 132 28.25 1.89 22.07
C ASP A 132 29.16 1.66 20.85
N LEU A 133 28.58 1.70 19.66
CA LEU A 133 29.30 1.42 18.40
C LEU A 133 30.40 2.45 18.10
N LEU A 134 30.27 3.69 18.59
CA LEU A 134 31.28 4.72 18.37
C LEU A 134 32.53 4.48 19.21
N ARG A 135 32.36 3.92 20.42
CA ARG A 135 33.44 3.63 21.35
C ARG A 135 33.79 2.15 21.46
N MET A 136 33.05 1.31 20.72
CA MET A 136 33.20 -0.16 20.69
C MET A 136 33.26 -0.77 22.11
N ARG A 137 32.38 -0.28 23.00
CA ARG A 137 32.31 -0.74 24.41
C ARG A 137 30.86 -1.01 24.83
N LYS A 138 30.72 -1.91 25.78
CA LYS A 138 29.45 -2.14 26.45
C LYS A 138 29.12 -0.98 27.39
N VAL A 139 27.87 -0.59 27.40
CA VAL A 139 27.30 0.44 28.25
C VAL A 139 26.04 -0.09 28.90
N VAL A 140 25.85 0.24 30.16
CA VAL A 140 24.60 -0.05 30.88
C VAL A 140 23.70 1.16 30.78
N LEU A 141 22.47 0.92 30.36
CA LEU A 141 21.45 1.97 30.17
C LEU A 141 20.18 1.57 30.92
N THR A 142 19.40 2.58 31.30
CA THR A 142 18.05 2.38 31.82
C THR A 142 17.06 2.51 30.66
N LYS A 143 16.25 1.48 30.46
CA LYS A 143 15.12 1.47 29.56
C LYS A 143 13.90 1.97 30.31
N VAL A 144 13.37 3.13 29.88
CA VAL A 144 12.16 3.73 30.42
C VAL A 144 10.98 3.22 29.59
N VAL A 145 10.20 2.33 30.18
CA VAL A 145 9.05 1.69 29.53
C VAL A 145 7.77 2.48 29.80
N VAL A 146 6.97 2.63 28.76
CA VAL A 146 5.69 3.35 28.83
C VAL A 146 4.56 2.53 28.20
N LYS A 147 3.31 2.89 28.50
CA LYS A 147 2.12 2.21 27.98
C LYS A 147 1.69 2.77 26.63
N ASP A 148 1.97 4.04 26.36
CA ASP A 148 1.56 4.76 25.17
C ASP A 148 2.80 5.30 24.42
N PRO A 149 2.96 5.00 23.11
CA PRO A 149 4.06 5.53 22.31
C PRO A 149 4.17 7.06 22.29
N LEU A 150 3.06 7.77 22.42
CA LEU A 150 3.05 9.25 22.45
C LEU A 150 3.76 9.80 23.69
N ALA A 151 3.72 9.08 24.81
CA ALA A 151 4.41 9.46 26.04
C ALA A 151 5.94 9.49 25.86
N VAL A 152 6.52 8.66 24.98
CA VAL A 152 7.96 8.70 24.67
C VAL A 152 8.38 10.08 24.19
N ARG A 153 7.55 10.72 23.36
CA ARG A 153 7.85 12.04 22.81
C ARG A 153 7.91 13.12 23.88
N GLU A 154 7.08 13.01 24.90
CA GLU A 154 7.05 13.93 26.04
C GLU A 154 8.18 13.62 27.02
N LEU A 155 8.22 12.38 27.53
CA LEU A 155 9.08 11.97 28.64
C LEU A 155 10.57 12.05 28.33
N ARG A 156 10.96 11.83 27.09
CA ARG A 156 12.36 11.98 26.67
C ARG A 156 12.95 13.39 26.90
N ASN A 157 12.09 14.41 27.04
CA ASN A 157 12.54 15.79 27.27
C ASN A 157 12.95 16.04 28.74
N TYR A 158 12.66 15.10 29.65
CA TYR A 158 13.02 15.18 31.06
C TYR A 158 14.33 14.47 31.41
N VAL A 159 15.03 13.94 30.40
CA VAL A 159 16.36 13.37 30.52
C VAL A 159 17.32 14.06 29.55
N GLU A 160 18.57 14.19 29.97
CA GLU A 160 19.60 14.84 29.15
C GLU A 160 19.89 14.05 27.88
N ASN A 161 20.03 12.71 28.02
CA ASN A 161 20.34 11.79 26.94
C ASN A 161 19.23 10.77 26.80
N ALA A 162 18.41 10.93 25.75
CA ALA A 162 17.36 9.99 25.37
C ALA A 162 17.76 9.27 24.08
N TYR A 163 18.26 8.05 24.20
CA TYR A 163 18.63 7.22 23.06
C TYR A 163 17.41 6.48 22.53
N GLU A 164 17.37 6.24 21.21
CA GLU A 164 16.32 5.51 20.49
C GLU A 164 14.92 6.15 20.59
N ALA A 165 14.76 7.23 21.34
CA ALA A 165 13.51 7.95 21.58
C ALA A 165 12.88 8.60 20.35
N LYS A 166 13.56 8.56 19.18
CA LYS A 166 13.06 9.07 17.89
C LYS A 166 12.72 7.94 16.91
N ILE A 167 12.94 6.68 17.30
CA ILE A 167 12.50 5.53 16.49
C ILE A 167 11.00 5.39 16.68
N LYS A 168 10.26 5.28 15.58
CA LYS A 168 8.81 5.07 15.63
C LYS A 168 8.47 3.74 16.31
N TYR A 169 7.39 3.69 17.04
CA TYR A 169 7.02 2.51 17.83
C TYR A 169 6.92 1.23 17.01
N HIS A 170 6.24 1.27 15.86
CA HIS A 170 6.11 0.10 15.00
C HIS A 170 7.45 -0.35 14.39
N HIS A 171 8.42 0.57 14.20
CA HIS A 171 9.79 0.18 13.83
C HIS A 171 10.51 -0.50 14.99
N ASN A 172 10.43 0.03 16.22
CA ASN A 172 10.96 -0.64 17.38
C ASN A 172 10.38 -2.04 17.54
N TYR A 173 9.06 -2.18 17.34
CA TYR A 173 8.38 -3.46 17.32
C TYR A 173 8.99 -4.44 16.30
N THR A 174 9.23 -3.99 15.07
CA THR A 174 9.89 -4.77 14.02
C THR A 174 11.31 -5.19 14.43
N TYR A 175 12.08 -4.26 14.99
CA TYR A 175 13.48 -4.51 15.34
C TYR A 175 13.63 -5.42 16.56
N ASP A 176 12.85 -5.19 17.61
CA ASP A 176 12.91 -5.96 18.85
C ASP A 176 12.43 -7.40 18.65
N LEU A 177 11.42 -7.62 17.82
CA LEU A 177 10.93 -8.95 17.47
C LEU A 177 11.68 -9.60 16.31
N GLN A 178 12.72 -8.94 15.77
CA GLN A 178 13.53 -9.42 14.65
C GLN A 178 12.69 -9.82 13.44
N LEU A 179 11.61 -9.07 13.19
CA LEU A 179 10.73 -9.30 12.03
C LEU A 179 11.40 -8.86 10.74
N ILE A 180 11.15 -9.59 9.69
CA ILE A 180 11.63 -9.29 8.33
C ILE A 180 10.41 -9.23 7.40
N PRO A 181 9.88 -8.04 7.10
CA PRO A 181 8.82 -7.91 6.12
C PRO A 181 9.22 -8.55 4.77
N GLY A 182 8.24 -9.14 4.08
CA GLY A 182 8.47 -9.91 2.87
C GLY A 182 8.80 -11.40 3.09
N MET A 183 9.04 -11.84 4.34
CA MET A 183 9.23 -13.25 4.70
C MET A 183 7.93 -13.85 5.23
N ARG A 184 7.81 -15.19 5.23
CA ARG A 184 6.64 -15.91 5.76
C ARG A 184 6.76 -16.16 7.26
N TYR A 185 5.61 -16.09 7.93
CA TYR A 185 5.44 -16.32 9.35
C TYR A 185 4.20 -17.14 9.66
N THR A 186 4.21 -17.78 10.80
CA THR A 186 3.05 -18.31 11.51
C THR A 186 2.83 -17.50 12.78
N VAL A 187 1.58 -17.23 13.13
CA VAL A 187 1.20 -16.61 14.41
C VAL A 187 0.20 -17.50 15.10
N ASN A 188 0.50 -17.95 16.31
CA ASN A 188 -0.39 -18.78 17.11
C ASN A 188 -0.05 -18.69 18.60
N GLY A 189 -1.06 -18.60 19.46
CA GLY A 189 -0.91 -18.58 20.90
C GLY A 189 0.02 -17.48 21.44
N GLY A 190 0.03 -16.32 20.82
CA GLY A 190 0.91 -15.20 21.20
C GLY A 190 2.33 -15.31 20.63
N ARG A 191 2.66 -16.36 19.91
CA ARG A 191 3.99 -16.59 19.34
C ARG A 191 4.00 -16.27 17.85
N ILE A 192 5.02 -15.49 17.43
CA ILE A 192 5.31 -15.18 16.02
C ILE A 192 6.55 -16.00 15.65
N SER A 193 6.46 -16.83 14.62
CA SER A 193 7.56 -17.69 14.19
C SER A 193 7.79 -17.55 12.70
N LYS A 194 9.02 -17.23 12.31
CA LYS A 194 9.42 -17.19 10.90
C LYS A 194 9.43 -18.62 10.33
N VAL A 195 8.84 -18.79 9.14
CA VAL A 195 8.89 -20.05 8.41
C VAL A 195 10.32 -20.28 7.91
N ARG A 196 10.82 -21.48 8.11
CA ARG A 196 12.17 -21.85 7.66
C ARG A 196 12.22 -21.98 6.15
N VAL A 197 13.22 -21.36 5.54
CA VAL A 197 13.49 -21.41 4.10
C VAL A 197 14.77 -22.23 3.88
N GLU A 198 14.67 -23.29 3.08
CA GLU A 198 15.83 -24.06 2.68
C GLU A 198 16.47 -23.41 1.45
N VAL A 199 17.72 -22.98 1.62
CA VAL A 199 18.46 -22.31 0.54
C VAL A 199 19.00 -23.33 -0.46
N SER A 200 18.59 -23.18 -1.70
CA SER A 200 19.00 -24.06 -2.81
C SER A 200 20.49 -23.94 -3.18
N PRO A 201 21.10 -24.98 -3.75
CA PRO A 201 22.47 -24.89 -4.27
C PRO A 201 22.65 -23.80 -5.33
N SER A 202 21.62 -23.53 -6.15
CA SER A 202 21.66 -22.49 -7.17
C SER A 202 21.75 -21.09 -6.56
N THR A 203 20.99 -20.80 -5.52
CA THR A 203 21.08 -19.51 -4.79
C THR A 203 22.42 -19.35 -4.12
N ARG A 204 22.96 -20.41 -3.49
CA ARG A 204 24.31 -20.37 -2.90
C ARG A 204 25.38 -20.08 -3.96
N ALA A 205 25.31 -20.75 -5.11
CA ALA A 205 26.25 -20.52 -6.20
C ALA A 205 26.15 -19.09 -6.77
N LEU A 206 24.94 -18.56 -6.89
CA LEU A 206 24.72 -17.16 -7.29
C LEU A 206 25.31 -16.17 -6.30
N LEU A 207 25.05 -16.36 -5.01
CA LEU A 207 25.61 -15.50 -3.95
C LEU A 207 27.14 -15.58 -3.90
N ALA A 208 27.72 -16.76 -4.03
CA ALA A 208 29.17 -16.93 -4.11
C ALA A 208 29.78 -16.13 -5.27
N LYS A 209 29.13 -16.17 -6.46
CA LYS A 209 29.55 -15.39 -7.62
C LYS A 209 29.40 -13.87 -7.41
N LEU A 210 28.28 -13.42 -6.82
CA LEU A 210 28.02 -12.00 -6.55
C LEU A 210 28.96 -11.42 -5.47
N THR A 211 29.45 -12.26 -4.58
CA THR A 211 30.33 -11.87 -3.48
C THR A 211 31.80 -12.21 -3.75
N GLU A 212 32.13 -12.66 -4.95
CA GLU A 212 33.50 -12.92 -5.36
C GLU A 212 34.37 -11.67 -5.18
N GLY A 213 35.54 -11.84 -4.56
CA GLY A 213 36.45 -10.73 -4.25
C GLY A 213 36.12 -9.96 -2.95
N LEU A 214 34.99 -10.22 -2.30
CA LEU A 214 34.72 -9.63 -0.99
C LEU A 214 35.51 -10.36 0.11
N PRO A 215 35.88 -9.67 1.21
CA PRO A 215 36.44 -10.28 2.40
C PRO A 215 35.53 -11.40 2.92
N GLU A 216 36.15 -12.45 3.50
CA GLU A 216 35.42 -13.64 3.99
C GLU A 216 34.29 -13.30 4.97
N GLU A 217 34.54 -12.35 5.86
CA GLU A 217 33.57 -11.88 6.86
C GLU A 217 32.29 -11.31 6.20
N ARG A 218 32.45 -10.58 5.08
CA ARG A 218 31.33 -10.06 4.29
C ARG A 218 30.61 -11.18 3.53
N ARG A 219 31.35 -12.15 2.99
CA ARG A 219 30.73 -13.31 2.33
C ARG A 219 29.87 -14.12 3.29
N ARG A 220 30.36 -14.40 4.51
CA ARG A 220 29.59 -15.07 5.57
C ARG A 220 28.29 -14.34 5.90
N TYR A 221 28.31 -13.01 5.91
CA TYR A 221 27.09 -12.22 6.13
C TYR A 221 26.04 -12.46 5.03
N PHE A 222 26.45 -12.52 3.77
CA PHE A 222 25.53 -12.85 2.69
C PHE A 222 25.00 -14.28 2.77
N GLU A 223 25.84 -15.22 3.18
CA GLU A 223 25.44 -16.62 3.38
C GLU A 223 24.43 -16.76 4.54
N GLU A 224 24.62 -16.03 5.63
CA GLU A 224 23.70 -15.99 6.77
C GLU A 224 22.30 -15.51 6.36
N PHE A 225 22.23 -14.57 5.42
CA PHE A 225 20.97 -14.02 4.91
C PHE A 225 20.55 -14.57 3.54
N ALA A 226 21.12 -15.68 3.13
CA ALA A 226 20.81 -16.29 1.83
C ALA A 226 19.31 -16.60 1.65
N GLU A 227 18.59 -16.88 2.72
CA GLU A 227 17.14 -17.11 2.71
C GLU A 227 16.33 -15.92 2.18
N LEU A 228 16.82 -14.67 2.30
CA LEU A 228 16.14 -13.47 1.80
C LEU A 228 16.08 -13.48 0.26
N PHE A 229 17.04 -14.12 -0.39
CA PHE A 229 17.14 -14.25 -1.84
C PHE A 229 16.44 -15.50 -2.35
N GLU A 230 16.32 -16.54 -1.52
CA GLU A 230 15.65 -17.79 -1.87
C GLU A 230 14.13 -17.71 -1.77
N GLU A 231 13.61 -17.07 -0.72
CA GLU A 231 12.17 -16.97 -0.50
C GLU A 231 11.48 -16.36 -1.72
N LYS A 232 10.46 -17.01 -2.22
CA LYS A 232 9.66 -16.47 -3.34
C LYS A 232 8.97 -15.16 -2.91
N PRO A 233 8.83 -14.19 -3.81
CA PRO A 233 7.99 -13.04 -3.54
C PRO A 233 6.51 -13.49 -3.47
N PRO A 234 5.68 -12.87 -2.60
CA PRO A 234 4.24 -13.14 -2.57
C PRO A 234 3.59 -12.78 -3.92
N GLU A 235 2.51 -13.49 -4.26
CA GLU A 235 1.70 -13.24 -5.45
C GLU A 235 0.29 -12.72 -5.08
N PRO A 236 0.16 -11.50 -4.56
CA PRO A 236 -1.13 -10.95 -4.17
C PRO A 236 -1.98 -10.59 -5.40
N ARG A 237 -3.29 -10.45 -5.15
CA ARG A 237 -4.18 -9.80 -6.11
C ARG A 237 -3.90 -8.30 -6.09
N ILE A 238 -3.46 -7.77 -7.22
CA ILE A 238 -3.03 -6.38 -7.41
C ILE A 238 -4.04 -5.66 -8.30
N LEU A 239 -4.45 -4.47 -7.90
CA LEU A 239 -5.34 -3.58 -8.67
C LEU A 239 -4.65 -2.23 -8.88
N ALA A 240 -4.46 -1.84 -10.13
CA ALA A 240 -4.12 -0.47 -10.48
C ALA A 240 -5.40 0.35 -10.61
N VAL A 241 -5.37 1.55 -10.03
CA VAL A 241 -6.47 2.51 -10.01
C VAL A 241 -5.97 3.84 -10.54
N ASP A 242 -6.73 4.43 -11.44
CA ASP A 242 -6.50 5.77 -11.98
C ASP A 242 -7.83 6.52 -12.06
N ILE A 243 -7.86 7.80 -11.69
CA ILE A 243 -9.09 8.60 -11.70
C ILE A 243 -9.00 9.81 -12.62
N GLU A 244 -10.14 10.17 -13.21
CA GLU A 244 -10.29 11.43 -13.91
C GLU A 244 -11.36 12.30 -13.23
N VAL A 245 -11.01 13.55 -13.01
CA VAL A 245 -11.85 14.53 -12.32
C VAL A 245 -12.31 15.60 -13.29
N TYR A 246 -13.55 16.05 -13.14
CA TYR A 246 -14.04 17.20 -13.89
C TYR A 246 -13.19 18.44 -13.60
N THR A 247 -12.65 19.04 -14.64
CA THR A 247 -11.76 20.20 -14.53
C THR A 247 -12.31 21.33 -15.41
N PRO A 248 -13.04 22.29 -14.84
CA PRO A 248 -13.68 23.36 -15.61
C PRO A 248 -12.68 24.33 -16.25
N VAL A 249 -11.45 24.39 -15.69
CA VAL A 249 -10.35 25.20 -16.21
C VAL A 249 -9.18 24.27 -16.45
N GLU A 250 -8.91 23.92 -17.70
CA GLU A 250 -7.91 22.90 -18.09
C GLU A 250 -6.50 23.13 -17.54
N THR A 251 -6.12 24.38 -17.29
CA THR A 251 -4.80 24.75 -16.77
C THR A 251 -4.67 24.63 -15.25
N ARG A 252 -5.74 24.31 -14.53
CA ARG A 252 -5.75 24.26 -13.05
C ARG A 252 -6.17 22.90 -12.55
N VAL A 253 -5.24 22.17 -11.98
CA VAL A 253 -5.52 20.91 -11.28
C VAL A 253 -6.39 21.21 -10.03
N PRO A 254 -7.54 20.53 -9.85
CA PRO A 254 -8.37 20.71 -8.67
C PRO A 254 -7.62 20.32 -7.39
N ASP A 255 -7.88 21.05 -6.31
CA ASP A 255 -7.29 20.76 -5.00
C ASP A 255 -7.85 19.46 -4.44
N PRO A 256 -7.01 18.45 -4.16
CA PRO A 256 -7.47 17.17 -3.63
C PRO A 256 -7.97 17.24 -2.18
N GLU A 257 -7.57 18.26 -1.41
CA GLU A 257 -8.08 18.46 -0.05
C GLU A 257 -9.50 19.02 -0.05
N GLU A 258 -9.83 19.91 -0.97
CA GLU A 258 -11.18 20.45 -1.13
C GLU A 258 -12.09 19.49 -1.92
N ALA A 259 -11.54 18.77 -2.90
CA ALA A 259 -12.24 17.88 -3.83
C ALA A 259 -13.57 18.48 -4.37
N PRO A 260 -13.54 19.67 -5.01
CA PRO A 260 -14.75 20.42 -5.30
C PRO A 260 -15.56 19.84 -6.46
N TYR A 261 -14.91 19.14 -7.37
CA TYR A 261 -15.54 18.68 -8.62
C TYR A 261 -15.77 17.16 -8.64
N PRO A 262 -16.70 16.67 -9.45
CA PRO A 262 -17.00 15.24 -9.49
C PRO A 262 -15.86 14.42 -10.11
N VAL A 263 -15.69 13.21 -9.60
CA VAL A 263 -14.94 12.15 -10.27
C VAL A 263 -15.78 11.65 -11.44
N ILE A 264 -15.24 11.78 -12.65
CA ILE A 264 -15.97 11.50 -13.88
C ILE A 264 -15.64 10.14 -14.48
N SER A 265 -14.48 9.58 -14.15
CA SER A 265 -14.07 8.26 -14.59
C SER A 265 -13.10 7.63 -13.55
N VAL A 266 -13.20 6.33 -13.39
CA VAL A 266 -12.24 5.53 -12.62
C VAL A 266 -11.90 4.29 -13.42
N ALA A 267 -10.62 4.11 -13.76
CA ALA A 267 -10.13 2.92 -14.44
C ALA A 267 -9.50 1.94 -13.46
N LEU A 268 -9.77 0.67 -13.68
CA LEU A 268 -9.40 -0.46 -12.84
C LEU A 268 -8.76 -1.56 -13.69
N ALA A 269 -7.47 -1.81 -13.47
CA ALA A 269 -6.73 -2.89 -14.10
C ALA A 269 -6.23 -3.89 -13.03
N GLY A 270 -6.73 -5.12 -13.06
CA GLY A 270 -6.43 -6.15 -12.06
C GLY A 270 -5.45 -7.20 -12.57
N SER A 271 -4.60 -7.72 -11.67
CA SER A 271 -3.69 -8.84 -11.95
C SER A 271 -4.40 -10.15 -12.30
N ASP A 272 -5.69 -10.24 -12.01
CA ASP A 272 -6.59 -11.35 -12.33
C ASP A 272 -7.29 -11.18 -13.68
N GLY A 273 -6.89 -10.18 -14.47
CA GLY A 273 -7.45 -9.88 -15.78
C GLY A 273 -8.64 -8.91 -15.74
N LEU A 274 -8.99 -8.36 -14.57
CA LEU A 274 -10.01 -7.30 -14.50
C LEU A 274 -9.56 -6.11 -15.35
N ARG A 275 -10.43 -5.65 -16.26
CA ARG A 275 -10.33 -4.41 -17.02
C ARG A 275 -11.69 -3.73 -16.95
N LYS A 276 -11.82 -2.70 -16.15
CA LYS A 276 -13.11 -2.06 -15.89
C LYS A 276 -12.96 -0.56 -15.75
N VAL A 277 -13.90 0.17 -16.35
CA VAL A 277 -14.01 1.62 -16.15
C VAL A 277 -15.39 1.95 -15.60
N LEU A 278 -15.41 2.67 -14.48
CA LEU A 278 -16.60 3.24 -13.88
C LEU A 278 -16.71 4.68 -14.37
N VAL A 279 -17.82 5.07 -15.00
CA VAL A 279 -17.99 6.39 -15.62
C VAL A 279 -19.23 7.07 -15.05
N LEU A 280 -19.10 8.34 -14.71
CA LEU A 280 -20.23 9.18 -14.35
C LEU A 280 -20.95 9.66 -15.62
N ALA A 281 -22.27 9.49 -15.70
CA ALA A 281 -23.09 9.99 -16.80
C ALA A 281 -23.01 11.52 -16.87
N ARG A 282 -22.66 12.04 -18.03
CA ARG A 282 -22.51 13.47 -18.31
C ARG A 282 -23.20 13.83 -19.62
N GLN A 283 -23.42 15.13 -19.82
CA GLN A 283 -23.96 15.66 -21.08
C GLN A 283 -22.79 15.83 -22.08
N VAL A 284 -22.19 14.73 -22.51
CA VAL A 284 -21.15 14.68 -23.54
C VAL A 284 -21.54 13.67 -24.61
N GLU A 285 -20.96 13.79 -25.79
CA GLU A 285 -21.13 12.78 -26.84
C GLU A 285 -20.63 11.41 -26.36
N PHE A 286 -21.28 10.36 -26.86
CA PHE A 286 -20.88 9.01 -26.53
C PHE A 286 -19.54 8.64 -27.18
N GLY A 287 -19.29 9.17 -28.39
CA GLY A 287 -18.09 8.88 -29.18
C GLY A 287 -18.20 7.59 -30.00
N ASP A 288 -17.09 7.18 -30.64
CA ASP A 288 -17.05 5.97 -31.44
C ASP A 288 -16.85 4.74 -30.53
N LEU A 289 -17.84 3.87 -30.50
CA LEU A 289 -17.80 2.61 -29.73
C LEU A 289 -16.65 1.68 -30.13
N LYS A 290 -16.09 1.83 -31.35
CA LYS A 290 -14.95 1.05 -31.81
C LYS A 290 -13.64 1.43 -31.11
N THR A 291 -13.59 2.60 -30.48
CA THR A 291 -12.41 3.06 -29.74
C THR A 291 -12.34 2.48 -28.34
N LEU A 292 -13.41 1.84 -27.85
CA LEU A 292 -13.40 1.19 -26.54
C LEU A 292 -12.38 0.05 -26.50
N PRO A 293 -11.58 -0.08 -25.41
CA PRO A 293 -10.60 -1.14 -25.28
C PRO A 293 -11.27 -2.52 -25.28
N GLU A 294 -10.76 -3.43 -26.09
CA GLU A 294 -11.28 -4.81 -26.18
C GLU A 294 -11.23 -5.49 -24.79
N GLY A 295 -12.29 -6.23 -24.44
CA GLY A 295 -12.38 -6.93 -23.15
C GLY A 295 -12.54 -6.00 -21.93
N CYS A 296 -12.71 -4.71 -22.12
CA CYS A 296 -12.97 -3.77 -21.03
C CYS A 296 -14.47 -3.75 -20.68
N ALA A 297 -14.80 -3.84 -19.40
CA ALA A 297 -16.16 -3.63 -18.90
C ALA A 297 -16.37 -2.15 -18.57
N VAL A 298 -17.36 -1.51 -19.19
CA VAL A 298 -17.70 -0.12 -18.89
C VAL A 298 -18.99 -0.10 -18.09
N GLU A 299 -18.99 0.60 -16.95
CA GLU A 299 -20.16 0.74 -16.10
C GLU A 299 -20.47 2.22 -15.89
N VAL A 300 -21.65 2.64 -16.37
CA VAL A 300 -22.08 4.04 -16.35
C VAL A 300 -23.03 4.26 -15.17
N PHE A 301 -22.73 5.25 -14.35
CA PHE A 301 -23.50 5.64 -13.17
C PHE A 301 -24.17 6.98 -13.39
N ASP A 302 -25.40 7.11 -12.93
CA ASP A 302 -26.13 8.40 -12.86
C ASP A 302 -25.85 9.16 -11.56
N SER A 303 -25.15 8.53 -10.62
CA SER A 303 -24.78 9.08 -9.31
C SER A 303 -23.30 8.85 -9.00
N GLU A 304 -22.58 9.93 -8.77
CA GLU A 304 -21.18 9.86 -8.35
C GLU A 304 -21.01 9.09 -7.03
N ARG A 305 -21.92 9.29 -6.07
CA ARG A 305 -21.92 8.54 -4.81
C ARG A 305 -21.97 7.03 -5.06
N ALA A 306 -22.81 6.58 -5.99
CA ALA A 306 -22.90 5.17 -6.34
C ALA A 306 -21.64 4.66 -7.05
N LEU A 307 -21.01 5.48 -7.89
CA LEU A 307 -19.75 5.19 -8.56
C LEU A 307 -18.64 4.97 -7.52
N LEU A 308 -18.48 5.90 -6.56
CA LEU A 308 -17.44 5.79 -5.53
C LEU A 308 -17.66 4.58 -4.60
N LEU A 309 -18.90 4.30 -4.25
CA LEU A 309 -19.21 3.13 -3.45
C LEU A 309 -18.88 1.81 -4.19
N GLU A 310 -19.14 1.72 -5.50
CA GLU A 310 -18.73 0.57 -6.30
C GLU A 310 -17.20 0.46 -6.41
N LEU A 311 -16.50 1.58 -6.57
CA LEU A 311 -15.04 1.63 -6.52
C LEU A 311 -14.52 1.04 -5.21
N PHE A 312 -15.02 1.53 -4.07
CA PHE A 312 -14.56 1.08 -2.75
C PHE A 312 -14.85 -0.41 -2.52
N ARG A 313 -15.99 -0.89 -3.03
CA ARG A 313 -16.33 -2.30 -3.04
C ARG A 313 -15.30 -3.13 -3.81
N ILE A 314 -14.90 -2.69 -4.99
CA ILE A 314 -13.91 -3.40 -5.82
C ILE A 314 -12.53 -3.37 -5.13
N ILE A 315 -12.10 -2.21 -4.63
CA ILE A 315 -10.83 -2.08 -3.88
C ILE A 315 -10.77 -3.08 -2.72
N GLY A 316 -11.87 -3.27 -1.99
CA GLY A 316 -11.95 -4.22 -0.88
C GLY A 316 -11.68 -5.68 -1.24
N SER A 317 -11.69 -6.04 -2.53
CA SER A 317 -11.40 -7.40 -3.01
C SER A 317 -9.93 -7.63 -3.42
N TYR A 318 -9.07 -6.61 -3.30
CA TYR A 318 -7.66 -6.69 -3.67
C TYR A 318 -6.74 -6.43 -2.47
N SER A 319 -5.62 -7.15 -2.42
CA SER A 319 -4.66 -7.05 -1.33
C SER A 319 -3.65 -5.92 -1.55
N VAL A 320 -3.40 -5.55 -2.79
CA VAL A 320 -2.47 -4.48 -3.17
C VAL A 320 -3.14 -3.52 -4.14
N ILE A 321 -3.13 -2.24 -3.82
CA ILE A 321 -3.58 -1.18 -4.70
C ILE A 321 -2.36 -0.43 -5.24
N LEU A 322 -2.34 -0.22 -6.54
CA LEU A 322 -1.33 0.59 -7.22
C LEU A 322 -1.95 1.89 -7.72
N THR A 323 -1.22 2.96 -7.59
CA THR A 323 -1.52 4.24 -8.24
C THR A 323 -0.24 4.83 -8.83
N PHE A 324 -0.38 5.84 -9.67
CA PHE A 324 0.75 6.67 -10.11
C PHE A 324 0.53 8.11 -9.64
N ASN A 325 1.26 8.55 -8.64
CA ASN A 325 1.09 9.83 -7.92
C ASN A 325 -0.18 9.91 -7.05
N GLY A 326 -0.74 8.76 -6.68
CA GLY A 326 -1.99 8.68 -5.94
C GLY A 326 -1.91 9.17 -4.50
N ASP A 327 -0.74 9.15 -3.86
CA ASP A 327 -0.54 9.75 -2.53
C ASP A 327 -0.79 11.26 -2.54
N SER A 328 -0.51 11.93 -3.67
CA SER A 328 -0.61 13.38 -3.79
C SER A 328 -1.93 13.86 -4.40
N PHE A 329 -2.63 13.00 -5.17
CA PHE A 329 -3.84 13.40 -5.85
C PHE A 329 -4.99 12.40 -5.72
N ASP A 330 -4.91 11.21 -6.32
CA ASP A 330 -6.07 10.31 -6.45
C ASP A 330 -6.71 9.96 -5.12
N LEU A 331 -5.89 9.50 -4.16
CA LEU A 331 -6.41 8.99 -2.90
C LEU A 331 -6.94 10.08 -1.97
N PRO A 332 -6.23 11.21 -1.74
CA PRO A 332 -6.82 12.32 -0.97
C PRO A 332 -8.07 12.88 -1.65
N TYR A 333 -8.09 12.96 -2.99
CA TYR A 333 -9.28 13.39 -3.72
C TYR A 333 -10.47 12.45 -3.49
N LEU A 334 -10.27 11.14 -3.63
CA LEU A 334 -11.32 10.14 -3.39
C LEU A 334 -11.84 10.16 -1.95
N ILE A 335 -10.96 10.33 -0.96
CA ILE A 335 -11.35 10.43 0.46
C ILE A 335 -12.23 11.66 0.67
N ASN A 336 -11.74 12.84 0.30
CA ASN A 336 -12.42 14.10 0.56
C ASN A 336 -13.71 14.22 -0.26
N ARG A 337 -13.69 13.76 -1.52
CA ARG A 337 -14.88 13.74 -2.35
C ARG A 337 -15.97 12.82 -1.80
N ALA A 338 -15.59 11.64 -1.30
CA ALA A 338 -16.53 10.72 -0.68
C ALA A 338 -17.18 11.34 0.57
N LEU A 339 -16.39 12.01 1.42
CA LEU A 339 -16.89 12.72 2.59
C LEU A 339 -17.83 13.88 2.19
N ASN A 340 -17.47 14.66 1.16
CA ASN A 340 -18.32 15.73 0.62
C ASN A 340 -19.67 15.21 0.10
N LEU A 341 -19.70 13.97 -0.41
CA LEU A 341 -20.91 13.29 -0.86
C LEU A 341 -21.68 12.58 0.27
N GLY A 342 -21.26 12.71 1.52
CA GLY A 342 -21.90 12.08 2.68
C GLY A 342 -21.73 10.56 2.72
N ILE A 343 -20.62 10.03 2.19
CA ILE A 343 -20.25 8.63 2.36
C ILE A 343 -19.62 8.47 3.75
N ASP A 344 -20.10 7.49 4.52
CA ASP A 344 -19.58 7.22 5.85
C ASP A 344 -18.10 6.85 5.80
N ARG A 345 -17.33 7.37 6.75
CA ARG A 345 -15.86 7.16 6.82
C ARG A 345 -15.47 5.68 6.86
N GLU A 346 -16.30 4.85 7.45
CA GLU A 346 -16.10 3.40 7.56
C GLU A 346 -16.16 2.68 6.22
N LEU A 347 -16.91 3.22 5.25
CA LEU A 347 -17.02 2.68 3.90
C LEU A 347 -15.84 3.09 2.99
N ILE A 348 -15.05 4.07 3.41
CA ILE A 348 -13.87 4.53 2.67
C ILE A 348 -12.70 3.60 3.04
N PRO A 349 -12.12 2.85 2.09
CA PRO A 349 -11.10 1.84 2.41
C PRO A 349 -9.72 2.41 2.70
N PHE A 350 -9.55 3.72 2.64
CA PHE A 350 -8.27 4.40 2.78
C PHE A 350 -8.08 4.99 4.17
N GLU A 351 -6.84 4.96 4.64
CA GLU A 351 -6.41 5.57 5.90
C GLU A 351 -5.16 6.41 5.68
N VAL A 352 -5.11 7.58 6.31
CA VAL A 352 -3.91 8.41 6.34
C VAL A 352 -3.01 7.90 7.45
N VAL A 353 -1.81 7.45 7.09
CA VAL A 353 -0.78 7.00 8.02
C VAL A 353 0.42 7.90 7.84
N GLU A 354 0.65 8.79 8.81
CA GLU A 354 1.74 9.76 8.76
C GLU A 354 1.68 10.69 7.55
N ASP A 355 2.53 10.42 6.54
CA ASP A 355 2.71 11.23 5.33
C ASP A 355 2.30 10.49 4.04
N PHE A 356 1.58 9.38 4.16
CA PHE A 356 1.05 8.65 3.02
C PHE A 356 -0.32 8.03 3.31
N ILE A 357 -0.96 7.53 2.27
CA ILE A 357 -2.26 6.87 2.38
C ILE A 357 -2.09 5.37 2.16
N THR A 358 -2.62 4.58 3.11
CA THR A 358 -2.68 3.12 3.02
C THR A 358 -4.10 2.65 2.74
N VAL A 359 -4.24 1.40 2.34
CA VAL A 359 -5.54 0.71 2.29
C VAL A 359 -5.74 -0.02 3.61
N ARG A 360 -6.89 0.20 4.26
CA ARG A 360 -7.21 -0.37 5.58
C ARG A 360 -7.00 -1.88 5.62
N HIS A 361 -7.38 -2.58 4.57
CA HIS A 361 -7.42 -4.03 4.47
C HIS A 361 -6.40 -4.63 3.50
N GLY A 362 -5.41 -3.84 3.12
CA GLY A 362 -4.37 -4.22 2.19
C GLY A 362 -3.17 -3.30 2.32
N ILE A 363 -2.45 -3.11 1.23
CA ILE A 363 -1.37 -2.14 1.11
C ILE A 363 -1.57 -1.29 -0.15
N HIS A 364 -1.05 -0.07 -0.11
CA HIS A 364 -1.02 0.82 -1.25
C HIS A 364 0.42 1.14 -1.67
N ILE A 365 0.69 1.08 -2.95
CA ILE A 365 1.97 1.45 -3.55
C ILE A 365 1.74 2.57 -4.54
N ASP A 366 2.34 3.72 -4.26
CA ASP A 366 2.43 4.82 -5.22
C ASP A 366 3.71 4.66 -6.06
N LEU A 367 3.53 4.33 -7.33
CA LEU A 367 4.66 4.08 -8.23
C LEU A 367 5.47 5.33 -8.55
N TYR A 368 4.86 6.52 -8.55
CA TYR A 368 5.60 7.76 -8.71
C TYR A 368 6.67 7.89 -7.61
N ARG A 369 6.29 7.63 -6.35
CA ARG A 369 7.21 7.69 -5.21
C ARG A 369 8.37 6.70 -5.35
N PHE A 370 8.08 5.48 -5.82
CA PHE A 370 9.10 4.46 -6.02
C PHE A 370 10.07 4.82 -7.14
N PHE A 371 9.56 5.23 -8.30
CA PHE A 371 10.40 5.62 -9.44
C PHE A 371 11.10 6.99 -9.25
N ASP A 372 10.65 7.82 -8.31
CA ASP A 372 11.33 9.06 -7.92
C ASP A 372 12.60 8.83 -7.08
N ILE A 373 12.81 7.61 -6.54
CA ILE A 373 14.01 7.28 -5.77
C ILE A 373 15.21 7.20 -6.72
N GLU A 374 16.16 8.12 -6.60
CA GLU A 374 17.35 8.22 -7.47
C GLU A 374 18.13 6.90 -7.59
N ALA A 375 18.24 6.14 -6.50
CA ALA A 375 18.94 4.86 -6.52
C ALA A 375 18.18 3.80 -7.35
N ILE A 376 16.86 3.84 -7.37
CA ILE A 376 16.04 2.99 -8.24
C ILE A 376 16.26 3.40 -9.69
N GLN A 377 16.16 4.68 -10.00
CA GLN A 377 16.39 5.21 -11.34
C GLN A 377 17.78 4.83 -11.87
N ASN A 378 18.82 5.07 -11.07
CA ASN A 378 20.21 4.94 -11.53
C ASN A 378 20.72 3.49 -11.50
N TYR A 379 20.48 2.75 -10.41
CA TYR A 379 21.07 1.43 -10.22
C TYR A 379 20.18 0.28 -10.68
N ALA A 380 18.86 0.38 -10.49
CA ALA A 380 17.99 -0.68 -10.95
C ALA A 380 17.66 -0.59 -12.44
N PHE A 381 17.53 0.64 -12.97
CA PHE A 381 17.12 0.89 -14.35
C PHE A 381 18.17 1.61 -15.21
N GLY A 382 19.40 1.77 -14.72
CA GLY A 382 20.52 2.32 -15.50
C GLY A 382 20.25 3.72 -16.06
N SER A 383 19.46 4.56 -15.36
CA SER A 383 19.02 5.89 -15.82
C SER A 383 18.22 5.87 -17.14
N ALA A 384 17.48 4.78 -17.40
CA ALA A 384 16.70 4.61 -18.62
C ALA A 384 15.62 5.69 -18.83
N TYR A 385 15.13 6.31 -17.75
CA TYR A 385 14.20 7.44 -17.80
C TYR A 385 14.78 8.66 -17.07
N LYS A 386 14.45 9.86 -17.53
CA LYS A 386 14.82 11.13 -16.89
C LYS A 386 13.61 11.80 -16.26
N GLU A 387 12.53 11.91 -17.03
CA GLU A 387 11.26 12.42 -16.55
C GLU A 387 10.52 11.35 -15.75
N LYS A 388 9.87 11.77 -14.67
CA LYS A 388 9.19 10.88 -13.73
C LYS A 388 7.69 10.85 -13.96
N THR A 389 7.28 11.03 -15.21
CA THR A 389 5.88 10.87 -15.64
C THR A 389 5.57 9.41 -15.96
N LEU A 390 4.31 9.00 -15.83
CA LEU A 390 3.87 7.65 -16.21
C LEU A 390 4.25 7.32 -17.65
N ASP A 391 4.08 8.27 -18.56
CA ASP A 391 4.40 8.08 -19.97
C ASP A 391 5.90 7.86 -20.21
N ALA A 392 6.76 8.72 -19.65
CA ALA A 392 8.22 8.61 -19.83
C ALA A 392 8.77 7.30 -19.26
N ILE A 393 8.28 6.87 -18.09
CA ILE A 393 8.69 5.63 -17.46
C ILE A 393 8.16 4.42 -18.23
N ALA A 394 6.91 4.45 -18.68
CA ALA A 394 6.32 3.37 -19.47
C ALA A 394 7.03 3.21 -20.84
N ARG A 395 7.34 4.31 -21.53
CA ARG A 395 8.14 4.28 -22.77
C ARG A 395 9.51 3.65 -22.54
N ALA A 396 10.18 4.04 -21.47
CA ALA A 396 11.53 3.57 -21.17
C ALA A 396 11.57 2.08 -20.76
N LEU A 397 10.63 1.63 -19.95
CA LEU A 397 10.68 0.30 -19.35
C LEU A 397 9.80 -0.73 -20.06
N LEU A 398 8.73 -0.30 -20.74
CA LEU A 398 7.78 -1.18 -21.42
C LEU A 398 7.80 -1.01 -22.93
N GLY A 399 8.34 0.09 -23.46
CA GLY A 399 8.20 0.46 -24.88
C GLY A 399 6.77 0.89 -25.25
N GLU A 400 5.95 1.27 -24.26
CA GLU A 400 4.55 1.63 -24.41
C GLU A 400 4.32 3.09 -23.95
N SER A 401 3.29 3.75 -24.50
CA SER A 401 2.94 5.14 -24.19
C SER A 401 1.49 5.31 -23.78
N LYS A 402 1.18 6.44 -23.15
CA LYS A 402 -0.17 6.92 -22.90
C LYS A 402 -0.92 7.18 -24.22
N VAL A 403 -2.23 7.32 -24.14
CA VAL A 403 -3.04 7.85 -25.25
C VAL A 403 -2.90 9.38 -25.26
N GLU A 404 -2.58 9.95 -26.40
CA GLU A 404 -2.57 11.40 -26.57
C GLU A 404 -4.01 11.90 -26.73
N ILE A 405 -4.32 13.01 -26.06
CA ILE A 405 -5.61 13.69 -26.16
C ILE A 405 -5.37 15.15 -26.53
N GLU A 406 -6.19 15.69 -27.43
CA GLU A 406 -6.06 17.07 -27.93
C GLU A 406 -6.89 18.07 -27.11
N VAL A 407 -7.86 17.58 -26.34
CA VAL A 407 -8.78 18.39 -25.53
C VAL A 407 -8.79 17.90 -24.08
N GLY A 408 -9.22 18.76 -23.16
CA GLY A 408 -9.26 18.39 -21.73
C GLY A 408 -10.23 17.24 -21.44
N VAL A 409 -9.93 16.44 -20.42
CA VAL A 409 -10.69 15.24 -20.01
C VAL A 409 -12.18 15.53 -19.75
N SER A 410 -12.50 16.76 -19.35
CA SER A 410 -13.88 17.19 -19.02
C SER A 410 -14.82 17.24 -20.21
N VAL A 411 -14.30 17.42 -21.41
CA VAL A 411 -15.10 17.54 -22.66
C VAL A 411 -14.94 16.34 -23.58
N LEU A 412 -14.08 15.39 -23.23
CA LEU A 412 -13.91 14.17 -24.01
C LEU A 412 -15.22 13.41 -24.17
N PRO A 413 -15.52 12.88 -25.37
CA PRO A 413 -16.53 11.86 -25.55
C PRO A 413 -16.34 10.68 -24.59
N LEU A 414 -17.42 10.03 -24.18
CA LEU A 414 -17.35 8.96 -23.16
C LEU A 414 -16.39 7.84 -23.56
N CYS A 415 -16.42 7.38 -24.81
CA CYS A 415 -15.55 6.31 -25.29
C CYS A 415 -14.06 6.69 -25.25
N ASP A 416 -13.73 7.93 -25.60
CA ASP A 416 -12.37 8.44 -25.58
C ASP A 416 -11.85 8.61 -24.16
N LEU A 417 -12.70 9.08 -23.23
CA LEU A 417 -12.37 9.14 -21.81
C LEU A 417 -12.09 7.74 -21.24
N VAL A 418 -12.93 6.76 -21.57
CA VAL A 418 -12.74 5.35 -21.16
C VAL A 418 -11.41 4.81 -21.68
N ARG A 419 -11.10 5.02 -22.95
CA ARG A 419 -9.86 4.57 -23.59
C ARG A 419 -8.64 5.22 -22.91
N TYR A 420 -8.69 6.52 -22.69
CA TYR A 420 -7.61 7.28 -22.06
C TYR A 420 -7.34 6.80 -20.64
N ASN A 421 -8.37 6.82 -19.79
CA ASN A 421 -8.23 6.44 -18.37
C ASN A 421 -7.84 4.95 -18.20
N MET A 422 -8.43 4.03 -18.99
CA MET A 422 -8.07 2.61 -18.94
C MET A 422 -6.61 2.38 -19.30
N ARG A 423 -6.07 3.14 -20.27
CA ARG A 423 -4.66 3.02 -20.66
C ARG A 423 -3.72 3.39 -19.51
N ASP A 424 -4.02 4.42 -18.73
CA ASP A 424 -3.21 4.86 -17.60
C ASP A 424 -3.17 3.79 -16.49
N ALA A 425 -4.32 3.22 -16.15
CA ALA A 425 -4.38 2.11 -15.20
C ALA A 425 -3.62 0.85 -15.70
N GLU A 426 -3.72 0.52 -17.00
CA GLU A 426 -2.99 -0.60 -17.60
C GLU A 426 -1.47 -0.40 -17.55
N LEU A 427 -0.99 0.79 -17.90
CA LEU A 427 0.43 1.10 -17.84
C LEU A 427 0.95 1.01 -16.40
N THR A 428 0.19 1.53 -15.45
CA THR A 428 0.49 1.45 -14.03
C THR A 428 0.62 -0.01 -13.56
N LEU A 429 -0.31 -0.88 -13.93
CA LEU A 429 -0.23 -2.31 -13.61
C LEU A 429 0.96 -2.99 -14.31
N LYS A 430 1.17 -2.72 -15.60
CA LYS A 430 2.25 -3.30 -16.41
C LYS A 430 3.65 -2.92 -15.90
N LEU A 431 3.83 -1.71 -15.36
CA LEU A 431 5.10 -1.31 -14.74
C LEU A 431 5.52 -2.27 -13.61
N VAL A 432 4.56 -2.82 -12.88
CA VAL A 432 4.84 -3.73 -11.76
C VAL A 432 4.90 -5.19 -12.20
N LEU A 433 3.97 -5.62 -13.04
CA LEU A 433 3.81 -7.03 -13.43
C LEU A 433 4.49 -7.40 -14.75
N GLY A 434 4.87 -6.41 -15.55
CA GLY A 434 5.63 -6.63 -16.79
C GLY A 434 7.06 -7.11 -16.53
N ASN A 435 7.77 -7.50 -17.61
CA ASN A 435 9.16 -7.92 -17.54
C ASN A 435 9.45 -8.99 -16.47
N GLY A 436 8.58 -9.99 -16.37
CA GLY A 436 8.72 -11.07 -15.38
C GLY A 436 8.50 -10.61 -13.93
N LYS A 437 7.67 -9.59 -13.70
CA LYS A 437 7.38 -8.99 -12.41
C LYS A 437 8.63 -8.36 -11.74
N MET A 438 9.56 -7.85 -12.54
CA MET A 438 10.85 -7.36 -12.04
C MET A 438 10.70 -6.28 -10.97
N VAL A 439 9.81 -5.29 -11.19
CA VAL A 439 9.57 -4.21 -10.22
C VAL A 439 9.02 -4.77 -8.91
N TRP A 440 8.04 -5.66 -8.97
CA TRP A 440 7.49 -6.30 -7.77
C TRP A 440 8.55 -7.08 -6.98
N ARG A 441 9.34 -7.90 -7.69
CA ARG A 441 10.44 -8.66 -7.08
C ARG A 441 11.47 -7.75 -6.42
N LEU A 442 11.81 -6.63 -7.08
CA LEU A 442 12.74 -5.64 -6.55
C LEU A 442 12.20 -4.99 -5.27
N ILE A 443 10.94 -4.56 -5.27
CA ILE A 443 10.29 -3.99 -4.07
C ILE A 443 10.35 -4.98 -2.91
N VAL A 444 9.96 -6.25 -3.13
CA VAL A 444 9.98 -7.28 -2.09
C VAL A 444 11.40 -7.56 -1.59
N LEU A 445 12.40 -7.60 -2.49
CA LEU A 445 13.80 -7.82 -2.09
C LEU A 445 14.32 -6.65 -1.23
N ILE A 446 14.08 -5.40 -1.63
CA ILE A 446 14.49 -4.24 -0.84
C ILE A 446 13.78 -4.24 0.53
N THR A 447 12.50 -4.61 0.58
CA THR A 447 11.72 -4.80 1.81
C THR A 447 12.45 -5.77 2.77
N ARG A 448 12.86 -6.92 2.28
CA ARG A 448 13.59 -7.95 3.06
C ARG A 448 14.95 -7.46 3.55
N ILE A 449 15.71 -6.80 2.69
CA ILE A 449 17.04 -6.29 3.03
C ILE A 449 16.94 -5.16 4.04
N SER A 450 16.06 -4.18 3.80
CA SER A 450 15.92 -2.99 4.65
C SER A 450 15.20 -3.25 5.97
N LYS A 451 14.44 -4.36 6.09
CA LYS A 451 13.56 -4.68 7.24
C LYS A 451 12.41 -3.68 7.41
N MET A 452 12.04 -2.99 6.35
CA MET A 452 10.91 -2.04 6.32
C MET A 452 9.70 -2.67 5.65
N GLY A 453 8.50 -2.21 5.98
CA GLY A 453 7.29 -2.61 5.29
C GLY A 453 7.27 -2.21 3.81
N ILE A 454 6.51 -2.92 2.98
CA ILE A 454 6.43 -2.71 1.53
C ILE A 454 6.03 -1.25 1.21
N GLU A 455 5.04 -0.71 1.90
CA GLU A 455 4.55 0.66 1.67
C GLU A 455 5.60 1.72 2.00
N GLU A 456 6.41 1.49 3.04
CA GLU A 456 7.46 2.42 3.42
C GLU A 456 8.66 2.36 2.47
N VAL A 457 9.08 1.17 2.08
CA VAL A 457 10.21 0.96 1.14
C VAL A 457 9.99 1.72 -0.15
N THR A 458 8.77 1.74 -0.66
CA THR A 458 8.43 2.40 -1.92
C THR A 458 8.39 3.93 -1.82
N ARG A 459 8.41 4.49 -0.60
CA ARG A 459 8.32 5.94 -0.35
C ARG A 459 9.55 6.54 0.30
N ARG A 460 10.41 5.71 0.88
CA ARG A 460 11.58 6.19 1.62
C ARG A 460 12.86 6.07 0.78
N LYS A 461 13.76 7.04 0.96
CA LYS A 461 15.07 7.05 0.30
C LYS A 461 16.01 5.99 0.90
N VAL A 462 17.06 5.64 0.17
CA VAL A 462 18.08 4.64 0.56
C VAL A 462 18.65 4.87 1.96
N SER A 463 18.82 6.12 2.38
CA SER A 463 19.30 6.43 3.73
C SER A 463 18.38 5.88 4.83
N ALA A 464 17.06 5.85 4.59
CA ALA A 464 16.11 5.23 5.53
C ALA A 464 16.22 3.70 5.51
N TRP A 465 16.42 3.09 4.33
CA TRP A 465 16.61 1.64 4.20
C TRP A 465 17.85 1.17 4.97
N ILE A 466 19.00 1.87 4.78
CA ILE A 466 20.24 1.58 5.48
C ILE A 466 20.06 1.79 6.99
N LYS A 467 19.42 2.88 7.40
CA LYS A 467 19.16 3.16 8.81
C LYS A 467 18.32 2.05 9.46
N SER A 468 17.26 1.60 8.81
CA SER A 468 16.42 0.52 9.29
C SER A 468 17.19 -0.79 9.44
N LEU A 469 17.95 -1.18 8.41
CA LEU A 469 18.84 -2.35 8.47
C LEU A 469 19.81 -2.28 9.64
N LEU A 470 20.47 -1.13 9.84
CA LEU A 470 21.44 -0.94 10.93
C LEU A 470 20.79 -1.04 12.32
N PHE A 471 19.60 -0.48 12.50
CA PHE A 471 18.87 -0.63 13.77
C PHE A 471 18.47 -2.07 14.03
N TRP A 472 17.95 -2.76 13.01
CA TRP A 472 17.58 -4.16 13.11
C TRP A 472 18.79 -5.04 13.47
N GLU A 473 19.94 -4.85 12.80
CA GLU A 473 21.19 -5.54 13.09
C GLU A 473 21.73 -5.22 14.49
N HIS A 474 21.65 -3.97 14.91
CA HIS A 474 22.07 -3.57 16.26
C HIS A 474 21.25 -4.31 17.33
N ARG A 475 19.92 -4.44 17.11
CA ARG A 475 19.08 -5.23 18.03
C ARG A 475 19.44 -6.71 18.03
N ARG A 476 19.77 -7.27 16.89
CA ARG A 476 20.15 -8.67 16.74
C ARG A 476 21.45 -9.03 17.48
N ARG A 477 22.35 -8.08 17.53
CA ARG A 477 23.68 -8.28 18.15
C ARG A 477 23.75 -7.89 19.64
N GLY A 478 22.70 -7.32 20.18
CA GLY A 478 22.56 -6.90 21.57
C GLY A 478 22.79 -5.39 21.73
#